data_6d0ef26de1cba12926404b7fba9b45d5
#
_entry.id   6d0ef26de1cba12926404b7fba9b45d5
#
_cell.length_a   1.000
_cell.length_b   1.000
_cell.length_c   1.000
_cell.angle_alpha   90.00
_cell.angle_beta   90.00
_cell.angle_gamma   90.00
#
_symmetry.space_group_name_H-M   'P 1'
#
loop_
_entity.id
_entity.type
_entity.pdbx_description
1 polymer ?
#
loop_
_entity_poly.entity_id
_entity_poly.type
_entity_poly.pdbx_seq_one_letter_code
_entity_poly.pdbx_strand_id
1 'polypeptide(L)'
;GDGVRVQRWVGADRGSGAAAVVTAARHEWGTAVALEAVRVPAVGVCALIAVGRDGSEETVTSWSAAVPGGGLVEVDGGAALRPEAIDRFEVRTAGGRRLVTVTR
;
A
#
# COMPACT_ATOMS: atom_id res chain seq x y z
N GLY A 1 -22.29 7.28 -16.04
CA GLY A 1 -21.59 6.28 -15.55
C GLY A 1 -21.52 6.18 -14.07
N ASP A 2 -22.05 5.12 -13.60
CA ASP A 2 -22.05 4.83 -12.18
C ASP A 2 -20.87 3.96 -11.78
N GLY A 3 -19.84 3.97 -12.60
CA GLY A 3 -18.67 3.18 -12.31
C GLY A 3 -17.96 3.64 -11.04
N VAL A 4 -17.34 2.71 -10.36
CA VAL A 4 -16.50 3.01 -9.22
C VAL A 4 -15.28 3.79 -9.69
N ARG A 5 -15.02 4.92 -9.05
CA ARG A 5 -13.80 5.67 -9.35
C ARG A 5 -12.62 4.97 -8.73
N VAL A 6 -11.65 4.67 -9.56
CA VAL A 6 -10.40 4.06 -9.14
C VAL A 6 -9.29 5.08 -9.25
N GLN A 7 -8.57 5.28 -8.17
CA GLN A 7 -7.38 6.14 -8.15
C GLN A 7 -6.15 5.26 -8.16
N ARG A 8 -5.13 5.71 -8.87
CA ARG A 8 -3.86 5.01 -8.96
C ARG A 8 -2.79 5.80 -8.22
N TRP A 9 -2.08 5.11 -7.35
CA TRP A 9 -1.02 5.68 -6.52
C TRP A 9 0.25 4.92 -6.82
N VAL A 10 1.38 5.60 -6.91
CA VAL A 10 2.64 4.97 -7.28
C VAL A 10 3.77 5.41 -6.36
N GLY A 11 4.77 4.57 -6.23
CA GLY A 11 5.96 4.88 -5.47
C GLY A 11 7.11 3.97 -5.84
N ALA A 12 8.31 4.49 -5.64
CA ALA A 12 9.53 3.73 -5.85
C ALA A 12 10.60 4.19 -4.87
N ASP A 13 11.43 3.26 -4.46
CA ASP A 13 12.58 3.55 -3.62
C ASP A 13 13.85 3.39 -4.45
N ARG A 14 14.60 4.46 -4.61
CA ARG A 14 15.79 4.47 -5.45
C ARG A 14 16.89 3.56 -4.92
N GLY A 15 17.02 3.49 -3.61
CA GLY A 15 18.09 2.72 -2.98
C GLY A 15 17.95 1.22 -3.22
N SER A 16 16.75 0.69 -3.09
CA SER A 16 16.48 -0.75 -3.22
C SER A 16 15.96 -1.14 -4.60
N GLY A 17 15.41 -0.19 -5.34
CA GLY A 17 14.69 -0.47 -6.57
C GLY A 17 13.28 -0.98 -6.34
N ALA A 18 12.81 -1.02 -5.10
CA ALA A 18 11.45 -1.43 -4.80
C ALA A 18 10.47 -0.45 -5.42
N ALA A 19 9.37 -0.97 -5.94
CA ALA A 19 8.32 -0.16 -6.54
C ALA A 19 6.95 -0.74 -6.18
N ALA A 20 5.98 0.14 -6.06
CA ALA A 20 4.63 -0.27 -5.71
C ALA A 20 3.58 0.56 -6.44
N VAL A 21 2.48 -0.10 -6.79
CA VAL A 21 1.30 0.54 -7.34
C VAL A 21 0.12 0.16 -6.45
N VAL A 22 -0.62 1.15 -6.05
CA VAL A 22 -1.86 0.96 -5.30
C VAL A 22 -3.01 1.47 -6.16
N THR A 23 -4.06 0.67 -6.27
CA THR A 23 -5.34 1.14 -6.81
C THR A 23 -6.32 1.22 -5.65
N ALA A 24 -7.03 2.33 -5.56
CA ALA A 24 -7.96 2.60 -4.48
C ALA A 24 -9.34 2.92 -5.04
N ALA A 25 -10.35 2.23 -4.55
CA ALA A 25 -11.73 2.41 -4.99
C ALA A 25 -12.60 2.80 -3.80
N ARG A 26 -13.41 3.84 -3.98
CA ARG A 26 -14.29 4.34 -2.93
C ARG A 26 -15.50 3.44 -2.75
N HIS A 27 -15.82 3.14 -1.51
CA HIS A 27 -17.04 2.42 -1.11
C HIS A 27 -17.70 3.15 0.07
N GLU A 28 -18.92 2.80 0.39
CA GLU A 28 -19.61 3.39 1.54
C GLU A 28 -18.87 3.16 2.86
N TRP A 29 -18.21 1.99 2.96
CA TRP A 29 -17.48 1.62 4.17
C TRP A 29 -16.05 2.18 4.23
N GLY A 30 -15.57 2.82 3.18
CA GLY A 30 -14.20 3.33 3.11
C GLY A 30 -13.57 3.12 1.75
N THR A 31 -12.38 2.54 1.73
CA THR A 31 -11.57 2.38 0.50
C THR A 31 -11.16 0.92 0.32
N ALA A 32 -11.53 0.35 -0.83
CA ALA A 32 -10.98 -0.93 -1.25
C ALA A 32 -9.63 -0.69 -1.92
N VAL A 33 -8.65 -1.48 -1.57
CA VAL A 33 -7.25 -1.27 -1.99
C VAL A 33 -6.69 -2.54 -2.60
N ALA A 34 -6.01 -2.38 -3.74
CA ALA A 34 -5.23 -3.44 -4.35
C ALA A 34 -3.77 -2.97 -4.45
N LEU A 35 -2.83 -3.81 -4.06
CA LEU A 35 -1.41 -3.52 -4.10
C LEU A 35 -0.69 -4.47 -5.04
N GLU A 36 0.16 -3.91 -5.89
CA GLU A 36 1.19 -4.64 -6.62
C GLU A 36 2.54 -4.05 -6.24
N ALA A 37 3.47 -4.89 -5.79
CA ALA A 37 4.80 -4.43 -5.40
C ALA A 37 5.87 -5.39 -5.90
N VAL A 38 7.02 -4.84 -6.27
CA VAL A 38 8.16 -5.61 -6.76
C VAL A 38 9.43 -5.19 -6.01
N ARG A 39 10.38 -6.10 -5.92
CA ARG A 39 11.70 -5.85 -5.34
C ARG A 39 11.65 -5.32 -3.90
N VAL A 40 10.69 -5.79 -3.13
CA VAL A 40 10.56 -5.39 -1.74
C VAL A 40 11.75 -5.98 -0.95
N PRO A 41 12.60 -5.14 -0.35
CA PRO A 41 13.88 -5.61 0.23
C PRO A 41 13.71 -6.11 1.66
N ALA A 42 12.83 -7.07 1.88
CA ALA A 42 12.57 -7.58 3.21
C ALA A 42 12.11 -9.03 3.15
N VAL A 43 12.40 -9.75 4.23
CA VAL A 43 11.92 -11.11 4.47
C VAL A 43 11.02 -11.06 5.70
N GLY A 44 10.00 -11.92 5.73
CA GLY A 44 9.05 -11.97 6.82
C GLY A 44 7.82 -11.11 6.54
N VAL A 45 7.12 -10.74 7.59
CA VAL A 45 5.85 -10.04 7.45
C VAL A 45 6.07 -8.59 7.06
N CYS A 46 5.38 -8.19 5.99
CA CYS A 46 5.29 -6.81 5.55
C CYS A 46 3.82 -6.39 5.56
N ALA A 47 3.59 -5.09 5.55
CA ALA A 47 2.22 -4.55 5.55
C ALA A 47 2.14 -3.30 4.70
N LEU A 48 0.95 -3.05 4.18
CA LEU A 48 0.59 -1.79 3.54
C LEU A 48 -0.20 -0.97 4.55
N ILE A 49 0.26 0.24 4.80
CA ILE A 49 -0.35 1.16 5.75
C ILE A 49 -0.95 2.33 4.99
N ALA A 50 -2.20 2.66 5.28
CA ALA A 50 -2.82 3.89 4.83
C ALA A 50 -2.56 4.96 5.89
N VAL A 51 -1.96 6.06 5.49
CA VAL A 51 -1.69 7.19 6.38
C VAL A 51 -2.65 8.31 6.04
N GLY A 52 -3.48 8.68 7.00
CA GLY A 52 -4.46 9.74 6.83
C GLY A 52 -3.83 11.13 6.86
N ARG A 53 -4.54 12.10 6.32
CA ARG A 53 -4.11 13.50 6.35
C ARG A 53 -4.03 14.05 7.76
N ASP A 54 -4.75 13.43 8.68
CA ASP A 54 -4.72 13.78 10.11
C ASP A 54 -3.62 13.03 10.89
N GLY A 55 -2.80 12.24 10.19
CA GLY A 55 -1.75 11.43 10.79
C GLY A 55 -2.20 10.08 11.30
N SER A 56 -3.48 9.74 11.20
CA SER A 56 -3.95 8.42 11.59
C SER A 56 -3.39 7.35 10.66
N GLU A 57 -3.30 6.11 11.15
CA GLU A 57 -2.76 5.01 10.36
C GLU A 57 -3.68 3.80 10.46
N GLU A 58 -3.84 3.12 9.34
CA GLU A 58 -4.59 1.86 9.28
C GLU A 58 -3.78 0.85 8.50
N THR A 59 -3.67 -0.36 9.03
CA THR A 59 -3.11 -1.47 8.27
C THR A 59 -4.15 -1.94 7.26
N VAL A 60 -3.83 -1.82 5.99
CA VAL A 60 -4.72 -2.19 4.89
C VAL A 60 -4.67 -3.68 4.63
N THR A 61 -3.47 -4.24 4.60
CA THR A 61 -3.23 -5.66 4.36
C THR A 61 -1.81 -6.01 4.78
N SER A 62 -1.55 -7.28 4.96
CA SER A 62 -0.22 -7.79 5.26
C SER A 62 0.05 -9.07 4.48
N TRP A 63 1.32 -9.39 4.31
CA TRP A 63 1.76 -10.60 3.62
C TRP A 63 3.11 -11.05 4.17
N SER A 64 3.50 -12.27 3.83
CA SER A 64 4.79 -12.80 4.22
C SER A 64 5.69 -12.91 2.99
N ALA A 65 6.86 -12.28 3.06
CA ALA A 65 7.87 -12.34 2.02
C ALA A 65 8.90 -13.41 2.36
N ALA A 66 9.09 -14.37 1.47
CA ALA A 66 10.02 -15.48 1.69
C ALA A 66 11.45 -15.14 1.27
N VAL A 67 11.60 -14.30 0.24
CA VAL A 67 12.91 -13.95 -0.34
C VAL A 67 12.97 -12.44 -0.57
N PRO A 68 14.05 -11.77 -0.11
CA PRO A 68 14.20 -10.33 -0.37
C PRO A 68 14.30 -10.07 -1.86
N GLY A 69 13.53 -9.11 -2.35
CA GLY A 69 13.53 -8.75 -3.75
C GLY A 69 12.95 -9.79 -4.68
N GLY A 70 12.33 -10.84 -4.16
CA GLY A 70 11.78 -11.93 -4.95
C GLY A 70 10.35 -11.69 -5.36
N GLY A 71 10.11 -11.74 -6.67
CA GLY A 71 8.77 -11.86 -7.22
C GLY A 71 7.87 -10.62 -7.08
N LEU A 72 6.69 -10.78 -7.65
CA LEU A 72 5.62 -9.80 -7.57
C LEU A 72 4.74 -10.12 -6.36
N VAL A 73 4.45 -9.10 -5.57
CA VAL A 73 3.46 -9.18 -4.50
C VAL A 73 2.16 -8.61 -5.03
N GLU A 74 1.08 -9.38 -4.95
CA GLU A 74 -0.25 -8.92 -5.29
C GLU A 74 -1.17 -9.24 -4.12
N VAL A 75 -1.67 -8.22 -3.44
CA VAL A 75 -2.55 -8.39 -2.29
C VAL A 75 -3.64 -7.33 -2.29
N ASP A 76 -4.77 -7.67 -1.71
CA ASP A 76 -5.92 -6.78 -1.57
C ASP A 76 -6.19 -6.51 -0.10
N GLY A 77 -6.84 -5.39 0.16
CA GLY A 77 -7.25 -5.04 1.50
C GLY A 77 -8.23 -3.89 1.51
N GLY A 78 -8.41 -3.28 2.67
CA GLY A 78 -9.33 -2.17 2.81
C GLY A 78 -8.96 -1.26 3.97
N ALA A 79 -9.47 -0.05 3.92
CA ALA A 79 -9.31 0.94 4.96
C ALA A 79 -10.64 1.63 5.23
N ALA A 80 -10.87 2.00 6.48
CA ALA A 80 -12.04 2.80 6.83
C ALA A 80 -11.88 4.25 6.35
N LEU A 81 -10.64 4.72 6.25
CA LEU A 81 -10.36 6.03 5.66
C LEU A 81 -10.88 6.08 4.21
N ARG A 82 -11.54 7.17 3.87
CA ARG A 82 -11.97 7.42 2.49
C ARG A 82 -10.78 7.85 1.65
N PRO A 83 -10.80 7.63 0.33
CA PRO A 83 -9.64 7.98 -0.51
C PRO A 83 -9.18 9.43 -0.35
N GLU A 84 -10.10 10.37 -0.23
CA GLU A 84 -9.77 11.80 -0.05
C GLU A 84 -9.14 12.12 1.30
N ALA A 85 -9.30 11.24 2.29
CA ALA A 85 -8.70 11.41 3.61
C ALA A 85 -7.32 10.75 3.72
N ILE A 86 -6.91 10.00 2.70
CA ILE A 86 -5.62 9.33 2.68
C ILE A 86 -4.58 10.27 2.09
N ASP A 87 -3.50 10.50 2.83
CA ASP A 87 -2.35 11.27 2.36
C ASP A 87 -1.45 10.42 1.48
N ARG A 88 -1.13 9.23 1.94
CA ARG A 88 -0.24 8.29 1.25
C ARG A 88 -0.44 6.88 1.77
N PHE A 89 0.15 5.93 1.06
CA PHE A 89 0.34 4.58 1.58
C PHE A 89 1.82 4.36 1.82
N GLU A 90 2.14 3.44 2.72
CA GLU A 90 3.52 3.03 2.98
C GLU A 90 3.59 1.52 3.07
N VAL A 91 4.57 0.95 2.38
CA VAL A 91 4.94 -0.45 2.58
C VAL A 91 5.95 -0.48 3.72
N ARG A 92 5.65 -1.26 4.76
CA ARG A 92 6.48 -1.33 5.96
C ARG A 92 6.78 -2.78 6.34
N THR A 93 7.91 -2.96 7.03
CA THR A 93 8.18 -4.24 7.71
C THR A 93 7.33 -4.35 8.97
N ALA A 94 7.26 -5.55 9.55
CA ALA A 94 6.59 -5.77 10.83
C ALA A 94 7.15 -4.89 11.95
N GLY A 95 8.44 -4.58 11.88
CA GLY A 95 9.08 -3.68 12.85
C GLY A 95 8.82 -2.20 12.63
N GLY A 96 8.07 -1.85 11.59
CA GLY A 96 7.70 -0.48 11.28
C GLY A 96 8.64 0.27 10.34
N ARG A 97 9.66 -0.39 9.81
CA ARG A 97 10.56 0.26 8.86
C ARG A 97 9.85 0.50 7.53
N ARG A 98 9.86 1.73 7.07
CA ARG A 98 9.28 2.10 5.78
C ARG A 98 10.20 1.66 4.64
N LEU A 99 9.62 0.96 3.67
CA LEU A 99 10.34 0.45 2.50
C LEU A 99 10.01 1.24 1.23
N VAL A 100 8.75 1.61 1.05
CA VAL A 100 8.28 2.38 -0.11
C VAL A 100 7.17 3.32 0.34
N THR A 101 7.21 4.55 -0.15
CA THR A 101 6.12 5.51 0.00
C THR A 101 5.36 5.60 -1.32
N VAL A 102 4.04 5.49 -1.26
CA VAL A 102 3.17 5.44 -2.43
C VAL A 102 2.23 6.63 -2.38
N THR A 103 2.26 7.47 -3.41
CA THR A 103 1.49 8.72 -3.48
C THR A 103 0.69 8.79 -4.78
N ARG A 104 -0.29 9.70 -4.81
CA ARG A 104 -1.05 10.00 -6.04
C ARG A 104 -0.16 10.49 -7.15
#